data_87ee934d714a69e09d628e5f008a3a78
#
_entry.id   87ee934d714a69e09d628e5f008a3a78
#
_cell.length_a   1.000
_cell.length_b   1.000
_cell.length_c   1.000
_cell.angle_alpha   90.00
_cell.angle_beta   90.00
_cell.angle_gamma   90.00
#
_symmetry.space_group_name_H-M   'P 1'
#
loop_
_entity.id
_entity.type
_entity.pdbx_description
1 polymer ?
#
loop_
_entity_poly.entity_id
_entity_poly.type
_entity_poly.pdbx_seq_one_letter_code
_entity_poly.pdbx_strand_id
1 'polypeptide(L)'
;MKKIIKHMFEEKEDFYEYLHMYKECTDPIAKGELRKIAEEELHHYKHLYDIAFGKADVEHMSMLEHGVHEYATNVYHDMLKKLEVK
;
A
#
# COMPACT_ATOMS: atom_id res chain seq x y z
N MET A 1 16.51 -2.43 5.53
CA MET A 1 15.60 -2.60 4.37
C MET A 1 14.55 -3.67 4.57
N LYS A 2 14.91 -4.85 5.08
CA LYS A 2 13.93 -5.93 5.31
C LYS A 2 12.78 -5.53 6.24
N LYS A 3 13.08 -4.79 7.30
CA LYS A 3 12.06 -4.32 8.25
C LYS A 3 11.10 -3.31 7.61
N ILE A 4 11.64 -2.41 6.78
CA ILE A 4 10.82 -1.42 6.08
C ILE A 4 9.86 -2.11 5.10
N ILE A 5 10.38 -3.08 4.35
CA ILE A 5 9.58 -3.85 3.39
C ILE A 5 8.49 -4.65 4.10
N LYS A 6 8.84 -5.24 5.25
CA LYS A 6 7.87 -5.96 6.06
C LYS A 6 6.73 -5.04 6.51
N HIS A 7 7.06 -3.86 7.05
CA HIS A 7 6.06 -2.88 7.45
C HIS A 7 5.22 -2.39 6.28
N MET A 8 5.85 -2.19 5.12
CA MET A 8 5.16 -1.85 3.89
C MET A 8 4.03 -2.85 3.59
N PHE A 9 4.35 -4.13 3.63
CA PHE A 9 3.37 -5.17 3.31
C PHE A 9 2.33 -5.34 4.42
N GLU A 10 2.66 -5.02 5.67
CA GLU A 10 1.68 -4.94 6.75
C GLU A 10 0.66 -3.83 6.49
N GLU A 11 1.12 -2.65 6.05
CA GLU A 11 0.24 -1.54 5.67
C GLU A 11 -0.65 -1.91 4.48
N LYS A 12 -0.12 -2.68 3.53
CA LYS A 12 -0.90 -3.21 2.42
C LYS A 12 -2.04 -4.10 2.91
N GLU A 13 -1.74 -5.03 3.82
CA GLU A 13 -2.75 -5.92 4.40
C GLU A 13 -3.85 -5.12 5.09
N ASP A 14 -3.45 -4.14 5.90
CA ASP A 14 -4.39 -3.28 6.61
C ASP A 14 -5.24 -2.47 5.63
N PHE A 15 -4.63 -1.95 4.56
CA PHE A 15 -5.36 -1.21 3.55
C PHE A 15 -6.51 -2.04 2.95
N TYR A 16 -6.20 -3.27 2.52
CA TYR A 16 -7.22 -4.13 1.90
C TYR A 16 -8.28 -4.54 2.89
N GLU A 17 -7.92 -4.76 4.15
CA GLU A 17 -8.87 -5.09 5.20
C GLU A 17 -9.84 -3.94 5.44
N TYR A 18 -9.36 -2.70 5.62
CA TYR A 18 -10.21 -1.54 5.81
C TYR A 18 -11.06 -1.24 4.58
N LEU A 19 -10.51 -1.43 3.39
CA LEU A 19 -11.27 -1.25 2.16
C LEU A 19 -12.41 -2.26 2.06
N HIS A 20 -12.17 -3.50 2.47
CA HIS A 20 -13.19 -4.52 2.50
C HIS A 20 -14.31 -4.14 3.48
N MET A 21 -13.94 -3.69 4.67
CA MET A 21 -14.90 -3.20 5.67
C MET A 21 -15.70 -2.02 5.13
N TYR A 22 -15.04 -1.10 4.43
CA TYR A 22 -15.69 0.04 3.79
C TYR A 22 -16.78 -0.43 2.80
N LYS A 23 -16.47 -1.41 1.98
CA LYS A 23 -17.42 -1.91 0.97
C LYS A 23 -18.63 -2.59 1.60
N GLU A 24 -18.49 -3.22 2.75
CA GLU A 24 -19.57 -3.91 3.44
C GLU A 24 -20.35 -3.01 4.39
N CYS A 25 -19.82 -1.85 4.75
CA CYS A 25 -20.44 -0.95 5.71
C CYS A 25 -21.61 -0.21 5.06
N THR A 26 -22.76 -0.20 5.74
CA THR A 26 -23.97 0.47 5.26
C THR A 26 -24.21 1.82 5.93
N ASP A 27 -23.56 2.07 7.08
CA ASP A 27 -23.69 3.36 7.76
C ASP A 27 -22.81 4.40 7.08
N PRO A 28 -23.35 5.53 6.56
CA PRO A 28 -22.58 6.51 5.81
C PRO A 28 -21.43 7.13 6.59
N ILE A 29 -21.61 7.37 7.89
CA ILE A 29 -20.59 8.00 8.73
C ILE A 29 -19.44 7.02 8.96
N ALA A 30 -19.74 5.81 9.39
CA ALA A 30 -18.74 4.78 9.61
C ALA A 30 -18.01 4.43 8.31
N LYS A 31 -18.75 4.37 7.20
CA LYS A 31 -18.18 4.12 5.87
C LYS A 31 -17.15 5.16 5.50
N GLY A 32 -17.46 6.44 5.73
CA GLY A 32 -16.52 7.53 5.47
C GLY A 32 -15.26 7.44 6.31
N GLU A 33 -15.39 7.06 7.58
CA GLU A 33 -14.24 6.89 8.47
C GLU A 33 -13.36 5.71 8.03
N LEU A 34 -13.97 4.60 7.61
CA LEU A 34 -13.22 3.44 7.13
C LEU A 34 -12.44 3.77 5.86
N ARG A 35 -13.01 4.57 4.97
CA ARG A 35 -12.31 5.03 3.77
C ARG A 35 -11.10 5.88 4.14
N LYS A 36 -11.26 6.78 5.11
CA LYS A 36 -10.16 7.62 5.60
C LYS A 36 -9.00 6.78 6.11
N ILE A 37 -9.31 5.74 6.89
CA ILE A 37 -8.29 4.84 7.44
C ILE A 37 -7.56 4.12 6.29
N ALA A 38 -8.30 3.64 5.29
CA ALA A 38 -7.70 3.01 4.13
C ALA A 38 -6.78 3.97 3.38
N GLU A 39 -7.18 5.23 3.22
CA GLU A 39 -6.34 6.26 2.59
C GLU A 39 -5.06 6.50 3.38
N GLU A 40 -5.13 6.53 4.71
CA GLU A 40 -3.96 6.69 5.58
C GLU A 40 -2.99 5.52 5.40
N GLU A 41 -3.51 4.28 5.32
CA GLU A 41 -2.67 3.11 5.09
C GLU A 41 -1.97 3.17 3.72
N LEU A 42 -2.66 3.68 2.71
CA LEU A 42 -2.06 3.90 1.39
C LEU A 42 -0.91 4.91 1.47
N HIS A 43 -1.11 6.02 2.20
CA HIS A 43 -0.06 7.02 2.39
C HIS A 43 1.13 6.45 3.15
N HIS A 44 0.90 5.66 4.18
CA HIS A 44 1.97 4.99 4.93
C HIS A 44 2.75 4.03 4.01
N TYR A 45 2.05 3.27 3.20
CA TYR A 45 2.68 2.35 2.24
C TYR A 45 3.59 3.13 1.29
N LYS A 46 3.08 4.21 0.69
CA LYS A 46 3.85 5.03 -0.26
C LYS A 46 5.06 5.65 0.42
N HIS A 47 4.91 6.12 1.65
CA HIS A 47 6.02 6.70 2.41
C HIS A 47 7.13 5.66 2.63
N LEU A 48 6.76 4.47 3.07
CA LEU A 48 7.71 3.38 3.27
C LEU A 48 8.33 2.93 1.94
N TYR A 49 7.53 2.90 0.88
CA TYR A 49 8.01 2.60 -0.47
C TYR A 49 9.08 3.59 -0.90
N ASP A 50 8.86 4.88 -0.68
CA ASP A 50 9.83 5.92 -1.03
C ASP A 50 11.12 5.78 -0.22
N ILE A 51 11.03 5.42 1.06
CA ILE A 51 12.20 5.17 1.89
C ILE A 51 12.97 3.96 1.37
N ALA A 52 12.27 2.89 1.02
CA ALA A 52 12.89 1.65 0.59
C ALA A 52 13.52 1.74 -0.81
N PHE A 53 12.87 2.43 -1.75
CA PHE A 53 13.24 2.40 -3.16
C PHE A 53 13.52 3.76 -3.79
N GLY A 54 13.22 4.86 -3.10
CA GLY A 54 13.32 6.20 -3.67
C GLY A 54 14.70 6.62 -4.13
N LYS A 55 15.75 6.05 -3.53
CA LYS A 55 17.15 6.29 -3.92
C LYS A 55 17.80 5.03 -4.49
N ALA A 56 16.97 4.05 -4.86
CA ALA A 56 17.48 2.77 -5.32
C ALA A 56 18.13 2.92 -6.69
N ASP A 57 19.33 2.40 -6.80
CA ASP A 57 20.01 2.29 -8.08
C ASP A 57 19.54 1.00 -8.74
N VAL A 58 18.56 1.14 -9.63
CA VAL A 58 17.92 0.01 -10.29
C VAL A 58 18.92 -0.85 -11.03
N GLU A 59 19.96 -0.24 -11.62
CA GLU A 59 20.98 -0.96 -12.37
C GLU A 59 21.82 -1.91 -11.50
N HIS A 60 21.93 -1.60 -10.21
CA HIS A 60 22.74 -2.37 -9.27
C HIS A 60 21.90 -3.26 -8.34
N MET A 61 20.59 -3.34 -8.57
CA MET A 61 19.72 -4.25 -7.82
C MET A 61 19.96 -5.70 -8.21
N SER A 62 19.94 -6.60 -7.21
CA SER A 62 19.94 -8.02 -7.48
C SER A 62 18.60 -8.42 -8.11
N MET A 63 18.54 -9.63 -8.69
CA MET A 63 17.29 -10.18 -9.24
C MET A 63 16.16 -10.18 -8.22
N LEU A 64 16.48 -10.58 -6.98
CA LEU A 64 15.51 -10.62 -5.90
C LEU A 64 14.98 -9.21 -5.58
N GLU A 65 15.89 -8.24 -5.50
CA GLU A 65 15.51 -6.85 -5.22
C GLU A 65 14.65 -6.26 -6.33
N HIS A 66 14.94 -6.58 -7.60
CA HIS A 66 14.10 -6.20 -8.74
C HIS A 66 12.69 -6.76 -8.61
N GLY A 67 12.59 -8.04 -8.25
CA GLY A 67 11.30 -8.70 -8.07
C GLY A 67 10.47 -8.08 -6.96
N VAL A 68 11.10 -7.78 -5.83
CA VAL A 68 10.43 -7.13 -4.69
C VAL A 68 9.98 -5.73 -5.08
N HIS A 69 10.85 -4.96 -5.75
CA HIS A 69 10.53 -3.61 -6.20
C HIS A 69 9.34 -3.61 -7.18
N GLU A 70 9.37 -4.49 -8.16
CA GLU A 70 8.29 -4.61 -9.14
C GLU A 70 6.98 -4.98 -8.46
N TYR A 71 7.01 -5.95 -7.55
CA TYR A 71 5.82 -6.36 -6.80
C TYR A 71 5.27 -5.20 -5.97
N ALA A 72 6.14 -4.49 -5.25
CA ALA A 72 5.74 -3.36 -4.43
C ALA A 72 5.12 -2.23 -5.25
N THR A 73 5.65 -1.97 -6.44
CA THR A 73 5.13 -0.97 -7.37
C THR A 73 3.75 -1.37 -7.88
N ASN A 74 3.58 -2.63 -8.25
CA ASN A 74 2.30 -3.14 -8.74
C ASN A 74 1.23 -3.09 -7.64
N VAL A 75 1.61 -3.41 -6.41
CA VAL A 75 0.72 -3.31 -5.25
C VAL A 75 0.25 -1.87 -5.06
N TYR A 76 1.17 -0.92 -5.12
CA TYR A 76 0.83 0.50 -4.96
C TYR A 76 -0.20 0.94 -6.02
N HIS A 77 0.04 0.58 -7.28
CA HIS A 77 -0.89 0.91 -8.36
C HIS A 77 -2.26 0.27 -8.15
N ASP A 78 -2.30 -0.97 -7.66
CA ASP A 78 -3.55 -1.65 -7.37
C ASP A 78 -4.31 -0.96 -6.23
N MET A 79 -3.60 -0.56 -5.18
CA MET A 79 -4.20 0.17 -4.06
C MET A 79 -4.86 1.48 -4.52
N LEU A 80 -4.14 2.24 -5.35
CA LEU A 80 -4.67 3.49 -5.93
C LEU A 80 -5.94 3.21 -6.74
N LYS A 81 -5.89 2.19 -7.57
CA LYS A 81 -7.01 1.81 -8.43
C LYS A 81 -8.24 1.40 -7.61
N LYS A 82 -8.02 0.64 -6.54
CA LYS A 82 -9.11 0.20 -5.66
C LYS A 82 -9.77 1.35 -4.92
N LEU A 83 -9.03 2.39 -4.56
CA LEU A 83 -9.59 3.58 -3.93
C LEU A 83 -10.41 4.43 -4.89
N GLU A 84 -10.07 4.44 -6.17
CA GLU A 84 -10.80 5.19 -7.20
C GLU A 84 -12.16 4.58 -7.51
N VAL A 85 -12.33 3.29 -7.29
CA VAL A 85 -13.58 2.58 -7.53
C VAL A 85 -14.56 2.91 -6.40
N LYS A 86 -15.58 3.70 -6.70
CA LYS A 86 -16.61 4.10 -5.73
C LYS A 86 -17.71 3.05 -5.61
#